data_f97b203ad90dbceb56f4017e691edd28
#
_entry.id   f97b203ad90dbceb56f4017e691edd28
#
_cell.length_a   1.000
_cell.length_b   1.000
_cell.length_c   1.000
_cell.angle_alpha   90.00
_cell.angle_beta   90.00
_cell.angle_gamma   90.00
#
_symmetry.space_group_name_H-M   'P 1'
#
loop_
_entity.id
_entity.type
_entity.pdbx_description
1 polymer ?
#
loop_
_entity_poly.entity_id
_entity_poly.type
_entity_poly.pdbx_seq_one_letter_code
_entity_poly.pdbx_strand_id
1 'polypeptide(L)'
;TYNQEGRRDNIYKARIKILVRELGIEKFRSLVEENFSKLSNKELEIDDKSIEEIFGFFRLPPLKPNTNKIPSKNNHEYQNWIKQNVIPHKIQGYSIVQISLKAPKKPPGDATSNQMIALAEISDKFSFSEIRVTHEQNLVLPHVSNKELFNLWNQLKIQNLATPNLGLITDTICCPGMDYC
;
A
#
# COMPACT_ATOMS: atom_id res chain seq x y z
N THR A 1 25.30 -3.01 14.39
CA THR A 1 25.63 -2.27 15.64
C THR A 1 24.43 -2.22 16.58
N TYR A 2 23.30 -1.61 16.23
CA TYR A 2 22.16 -1.48 17.16
C TYR A 2 21.62 -2.83 17.64
N ASN A 3 21.58 -3.85 16.79
CA ASN A 3 21.13 -5.19 17.18
C ASN A 3 22.04 -5.88 18.19
N GLN A 4 23.32 -5.50 18.24
CA GLN A 4 24.33 -6.06 19.13
C GLN A 4 24.37 -5.28 20.47
N GLU A 5 24.32 -3.96 20.40
CA GLU A 5 24.59 -3.06 21.53
C GLU A 5 23.32 -2.46 22.15
N GLY A 6 22.19 -2.54 21.46
CA GLY A 6 20.93 -1.96 21.92
C GLY A 6 20.28 -2.76 23.04
N ARG A 7 19.59 -2.07 23.92
CA ARG A 7 18.82 -2.69 25.02
C ARG A 7 17.73 -3.62 24.51
N ARG A 8 17.58 -4.79 25.14
CA ARG A 8 16.57 -5.80 24.84
C ARG A 8 15.68 -6.14 26.04
N ASP A 9 16.05 -5.67 27.21
CA ASP A 9 15.38 -5.90 28.48
C ASP A 9 14.13 -5.03 28.68
N ASN A 10 14.03 -3.93 27.92
CA ASN A 10 12.92 -2.98 28.05
C ASN A 10 12.53 -2.41 26.68
N ILE A 11 11.35 -2.77 26.20
CA ILE A 11 10.81 -2.37 24.90
C ILE A 11 10.75 -0.83 24.73
N TYR A 12 10.43 -0.09 25.79
CA TYR A 12 10.33 1.38 25.74
C TYR A 12 11.68 2.07 25.63
N LYS A 13 12.75 1.37 26.04
CA LYS A 13 14.13 1.85 25.98
C LYS A 13 14.92 1.27 24.81
N ALA A 14 14.32 0.38 24.02
CA ALA A 14 14.91 -0.24 22.84
C ALA A 14 14.86 0.73 21.62
N ARG A 15 15.57 1.84 21.69
CA ARG A 15 15.61 2.90 20.65
C ARG A 15 17.06 3.33 20.37
N ILE A 16 17.40 3.55 19.09
CA ILE A 16 18.73 4.02 18.66
C ILE A 16 19.14 5.30 19.40
N LYS A 17 18.26 6.27 19.57
CA LYS A 17 18.55 7.52 20.26
C LYS A 17 19.00 7.33 21.72
N ILE A 18 18.51 6.30 22.39
CA ILE A 18 18.89 5.98 23.77
C ILE A 18 20.30 5.39 23.78
N LEU A 19 20.60 4.45 22.87
CA LEU A 19 21.94 3.88 22.73
C LEU A 19 22.98 4.95 22.39
N VAL A 20 22.68 5.86 21.46
CA VAL A 20 23.58 6.98 21.12
C VAL A 20 23.80 7.90 22.32
N ARG A 21 22.78 8.14 23.16
CA ARG A 21 22.92 8.95 24.37
C ARG A 21 23.82 8.27 25.43
N GLU A 22 23.70 6.95 25.56
CA GLU A 22 24.48 6.15 26.53
C GLU A 22 25.95 6.00 26.10
N LEU A 23 26.21 5.74 24.82
CA LEU A 23 27.55 5.52 24.30
C LEU A 23 28.29 6.82 23.95
N GLY A 24 27.55 7.88 23.64
CA GLY A 24 28.08 9.06 22.98
C GLY A 24 28.23 8.86 21.47
N ILE A 25 28.16 9.97 20.73
CA ILE A 25 28.13 9.91 19.26
C ILE A 25 29.42 9.35 18.65
N GLU A 26 30.57 9.66 19.23
CA GLU A 26 31.87 9.26 18.70
C GLU A 26 32.07 7.72 18.84
N LYS A 27 31.73 7.16 19.99
CA LYS A 27 31.80 5.71 20.18
C LYS A 27 30.78 4.98 19.32
N PHE A 28 29.55 5.51 19.21
CA PHE A 28 28.55 4.91 18.33
C PHE A 28 29.01 4.90 16.88
N ARG A 29 29.60 6.01 16.39
CA ARG A 29 30.17 6.11 15.04
C ARG A 29 31.28 5.06 14.84
N SER A 30 32.25 5.00 15.77
CA SER A 30 33.34 4.02 15.70
C SER A 30 32.83 2.58 15.58
N LEU A 31 31.80 2.20 16.35
CA LEU A 31 31.19 0.86 16.26
C LEU A 31 30.47 0.63 14.93
N VAL A 32 29.85 1.64 14.37
CA VAL A 32 29.22 1.54 13.04
C VAL A 32 30.28 1.33 11.98
N GLU A 33 31.34 2.13 11.94
CA GLU A 33 32.45 2.01 10.98
C GLU A 33 33.17 0.67 11.09
N GLU A 34 33.42 0.21 12.32
CA GLU A 34 34.01 -1.11 12.56
C GLU A 34 33.15 -2.24 12.00
N ASN A 35 31.83 -2.22 12.24
CA ASN A 35 30.94 -3.22 11.68
C ASN A 35 30.81 -3.11 10.16
N PHE A 36 30.80 -1.88 9.62
CA PHE A 36 30.74 -1.66 8.19
C PHE A 36 32.01 -2.18 7.48
N SER A 37 33.19 -1.96 8.06
CA SER A 37 34.46 -2.44 7.49
C SER A 37 34.58 -3.97 7.43
N LYS A 38 33.77 -4.69 8.23
CA LYS A 38 33.74 -6.16 8.20
C LYS A 38 32.86 -6.71 7.08
N LEU A 39 32.02 -5.87 6.47
CA LEU A 39 31.17 -6.26 5.34
C LEU A 39 32.01 -6.25 4.06
N SER A 40 31.88 -7.27 3.24
CA SER A 40 32.49 -7.27 1.92
C SER A 40 31.70 -6.38 0.96
N ASN A 41 32.36 -5.70 0.02
CA ASN A 41 31.66 -4.90 -0.98
C ASN A 41 30.65 -5.74 -1.78
N LYS A 42 30.99 -7.02 -2.03
CA LYS A 42 30.09 -7.94 -2.75
C LYS A 42 28.79 -8.23 -2.03
N GLU A 43 28.80 -8.21 -0.69
CA GLU A 43 27.57 -8.41 0.12
C GLU A 43 26.68 -7.18 0.13
N LEU A 44 27.20 -6.02 -0.23
CA LEU A 44 26.49 -4.75 -0.28
C LEU A 44 26.04 -4.35 -1.69
N GLU A 45 26.57 -5.03 -2.70
CA GLU A 45 26.19 -4.78 -4.10
C GLU A 45 24.89 -5.52 -4.43
N ILE A 46 23.98 -4.82 -5.05
CA ILE A 46 22.78 -5.42 -5.66
C ILE A 46 23.15 -5.72 -7.11
N ASP A 47 23.10 -6.98 -7.51
CA ASP A 47 23.43 -7.38 -8.88
C ASP A 47 22.37 -6.86 -9.88
N ASP A 48 22.83 -6.62 -11.12
CA ASP A 48 21.99 -6.06 -12.18
C ASP A 48 20.76 -6.93 -12.48
N LYS A 49 20.84 -8.25 -12.28
CA LYS A 49 19.75 -9.17 -12.49
C LYS A 49 18.64 -8.93 -11.46
N SER A 50 18.99 -8.78 -10.17
CA SER A 50 18.04 -8.43 -9.11
C SER A 50 17.38 -7.09 -9.36
N ILE A 51 18.15 -6.11 -9.85
CA ILE A 51 17.61 -4.80 -10.25
C ILE A 51 16.61 -4.96 -11.39
N GLU A 52 16.91 -5.71 -12.43
CA GLU A 52 16.04 -5.91 -13.58
C GLU A 52 14.75 -6.69 -13.19
N GLU A 53 14.86 -7.68 -12.31
CA GLU A 53 13.71 -8.40 -11.75
C GLU A 53 12.78 -7.46 -10.99
N ILE A 54 13.32 -6.57 -10.14
CA ILE A 54 12.54 -5.56 -9.40
C ILE A 54 11.84 -4.61 -10.38
N PHE A 55 12.55 -4.09 -11.38
CA PHE A 55 11.94 -3.25 -12.42
C PHE A 55 10.82 -3.97 -13.17
N GLY A 56 10.92 -5.29 -13.34
CA GLY A 56 9.90 -6.12 -13.94
C GLY A 56 8.52 -5.98 -13.27
N PHE A 57 8.49 -5.88 -11.94
CA PHE A 57 7.25 -5.72 -11.17
C PHE A 57 6.55 -4.37 -11.39
N PHE A 58 7.28 -3.35 -11.88
CA PHE A 58 6.73 -2.01 -12.12
C PHE A 58 6.43 -1.75 -13.61
N ARG A 59 6.61 -2.74 -14.48
CA ARG A 59 6.23 -2.61 -15.88
C ARG A 59 4.70 -2.56 -16.00
N LEU A 60 4.23 -1.65 -16.86
CA LEU A 60 2.79 -1.56 -17.13
C LEU A 60 2.33 -2.85 -17.80
N PRO A 61 1.15 -3.38 -17.44
CA PRO A 61 0.53 -4.46 -18.19
C PRO A 61 0.23 -4.00 -19.63
N PRO A 62 -0.09 -4.91 -20.56
CA PRO A 62 -0.29 -4.59 -21.98
C PRO A 62 -1.63 -3.86 -22.21
N LEU A 63 -1.74 -2.66 -21.64
CA LEU A 63 -2.91 -1.80 -21.76
C LEU A 63 -3.01 -1.25 -23.19
N LYS A 64 -4.16 -1.44 -23.83
CA LYS A 64 -4.49 -0.84 -25.13
C LYS A 64 -5.43 0.33 -24.93
N PRO A 65 -5.04 1.56 -25.33
CA PRO A 65 -5.93 2.70 -25.29
C PRO A 65 -7.25 2.39 -25.98
N ASN A 66 -8.35 2.81 -25.38
CA ASN A 66 -9.68 2.61 -25.94
C ASN A 66 -10.61 3.77 -25.54
N THR A 67 -11.78 3.83 -26.17
CA THR A 67 -12.76 4.90 -25.94
C THR A 67 -13.84 4.52 -24.93
N ASN A 68 -13.62 3.48 -24.12
CA ASN A 68 -14.58 3.07 -23.11
C ASN A 68 -14.83 4.20 -22.12
N LYS A 69 -16.07 4.63 -22.03
CA LYS A 69 -16.52 5.59 -21.03
C LYS A 69 -16.92 4.87 -19.75
N ILE A 70 -16.87 5.60 -18.65
CA ILE A 70 -17.44 5.14 -17.38
C ILE A 70 -18.95 4.95 -17.57
N PRO A 71 -19.52 3.77 -17.22
CA PRO A 71 -20.95 3.54 -17.38
C PRO A 71 -21.77 4.54 -16.56
N SER A 72 -22.64 5.28 -17.21
CA SER A 72 -23.63 6.10 -16.51
C SER A 72 -24.76 5.20 -16.01
N LYS A 73 -24.96 5.13 -14.71
CA LYS A 73 -26.03 4.37 -14.06
C LYS A 73 -26.87 5.33 -13.20
N ASN A 74 -28.18 5.16 -13.27
CA ASN A 74 -29.10 5.91 -12.38
C ASN A 74 -29.08 5.26 -10.98
N ASN A 75 -27.92 5.36 -10.30
CA ASN A 75 -27.68 4.85 -8.97
C ASN A 75 -26.79 5.85 -8.22
N HIS A 76 -27.36 6.51 -7.24
CA HIS A 76 -26.69 7.57 -6.48
C HIS A 76 -25.47 7.06 -5.71
N GLU A 77 -25.53 5.85 -5.12
CA GLU A 77 -24.39 5.28 -4.38
C GLU A 77 -23.20 5.02 -5.32
N TYR A 78 -23.47 4.45 -6.51
CA TYR A 78 -22.44 4.23 -7.51
C TYR A 78 -21.83 5.55 -8.01
N GLN A 79 -22.66 6.55 -8.31
CA GLN A 79 -22.17 7.86 -8.75
C GLN A 79 -21.28 8.52 -7.68
N ASN A 80 -21.68 8.43 -6.42
CA ASN A 80 -20.89 8.95 -5.30
C ASN A 80 -19.56 8.19 -5.16
N TRP A 81 -19.59 6.86 -5.30
CA TRP A 81 -18.37 6.06 -5.28
C TRP A 81 -17.44 6.40 -6.45
N ILE A 82 -17.95 6.57 -7.67
CA ILE A 82 -17.14 7.04 -8.81
C ILE A 82 -16.46 8.37 -8.49
N LYS A 83 -17.19 9.31 -7.92
CA LYS A 83 -16.66 10.64 -7.60
C LYS A 83 -15.52 10.61 -6.57
N GLN A 84 -15.61 9.72 -5.58
CA GLN A 84 -14.66 9.69 -4.47
C GLN A 84 -13.51 8.70 -4.70
N ASN A 85 -13.79 7.54 -5.30
CA ASN A 85 -12.86 6.41 -5.31
C ASN A 85 -12.19 6.15 -6.67
N VAL A 86 -12.61 6.84 -7.73
CA VAL A 86 -12.11 6.56 -9.09
C VAL A 86 -11.35 7.76 -9.64
N ILE A 87 -10.11 7.51 -10.03
CA ILE A 87 -9.21 8.50 -10.59
C ILE A 87 -8.94 8.15 -12.07
N PRO A 88 -8.91 9.11 -13.00
CA PRO A 88 -8.55 8.84 -14.39
C PRO A 88 -7.15 8.25 -14.51
N HIS A 89 -7.01 7.18 -15.29
CA HIS A 89 -5.72 6.61 -15.63
C HIS A 89 -5.07 7.41 -16.77
N LYS A 90 -3.71 7.42 -16.83
CA LYS A 90 -2.98 8.05 -17.94
C LYS A 90 -3.25 7.40 -19.31
N ILE A 91 -3.64 6.13 -19.33
CA ILE A 91 -4.05 5.43 -20.55
C ILE A 91 -5.56 5.56 -20.69
N GLN A 92 -6.01 6.09 -21.82
CA GLN A 92 -7.43 6.31 -22.11
C GLN A 92 -8.22 5.01 -22.05
N GLY A 93 -9.41 5.05 -21.44
CA GLY A 93 -10.31 3.91 -21.30
C GLY A 93 -10.11 3.09 -20.03
N TYR A 94 -9.15 3.50 -19.18
CA TYR A 94 -8.89 2.90 -17.89
C TYR A 94 -9.02 3.91 -16.75
N SER A 95 -9.17 3.40 -15.55
CA SER A 95 -9.23 4.15 -14.30
C SER A 95 -8.38 3.47 -13.23
N ILE A 96 -7.95 4.27 -12.28
CA ILE A 96 -7.35 3.84 -11.02
C ILE A 96 -8.48 3.82 -9.99
N VAL A 97 -8.67 2.70 -9.31
CA VAL A 97 -9.70 2.55 -8.29
C VAL A 97 -9.05 2.44 -6.93
N GLN A 98 -9.40 3.35 -6.04
CA GLN A 98 -8.97 3.30 -4.65
C GLN A 98 -10.05 2.63 -3.79
N ILE A 99 -9.61 1.74 -2.90
CA ILE A 99 -10.47 0.98 -2.00
C ILE A 99 -10.18 1.43 -0.58
N SER A 100 -11.16 2.06 0.06
CA SER A 100 -11.03 2.48 1.45
C SER A 100 -11.14 1.29 2.39
N LEU A 101 -10.18 1.17 3.31
CA LEU A 101 -10.22 0.26 4.45
C LEU A 101 -10.68 0.96 5.74
N LYS A 102 -11.41 2.07 5.60
CA LYS A 102 -11.88 2.91 6.72
C LYS A 102 -13.41 2.99 6.74
N ALA A 103 -14.05 1.83 6.77
CA ALA A 103 -15.50 1.76 6.93
C ALA A 103 -15.92 2.23 8.34
N PRO A 104 -17.07 2.88 8.49
CA PRO A 104 -17.58 3.32 9.79
C PRO A 104 -17.59 2.16 10.80
N LYS A 105 -17.21 2.46 12.05
CA LYS A 105 -17.18 1.52 13.20
C LYS A 105 -16.19 0.34 13.03
N LYS A 106 -15.20 0.47 12.17
CA LYS A 106 -14.09 -0.49 12.06
C LYS A 106 -12.76 0.20 12.31
N PRO A 107 -11.73 -0.53 12.80
CA PRO A 107 -10.39 0.01 12.87
C PRO A 107 -9.92 0.46 11.49
N PRO A 108 -9.35 1.68 11.36
CA PRO A 108 -8.85 2.17 10.07
C PRO A 108 -7.67 1.33 9.56
N GLY A 109 -7.70 0.97 8.29
CA GLY A 109 -6.64 0.24 7.64
C GLY A 109 -6.74 -1.29 7.75
N ASP A 110 -7.73 -1.81 8.48
CA ASP A 110 -7.91 -3.24 8.66
C ASP A 110 -8.74 -3.88 7.56
N ALA A 111 -8.29 -5.04 7.10
CA ALA A 111 -9.04 -5.94 6.23
C ALA A 111 -9.11 -7.34 6.84
N THR A 112 -10.25 -7.99 6.76
CA THR A 112 -10.40 -9.38 7.19
C THR A 112 -9.74 -10.33 6.19
N SER A 113 -9.37 -11.55 6.62
CA SER A 113 -8.83 -12.58 5.73
C SER A 113 -9.74 -12.85 4.52
N ASN A 114 -11.06 -12.89 4.72
CA ASN A 114 -12.02 -13.09 3.64
C ASN A 114 -12.02 -11.91 2.65
N GLN A 115 -11.91 -10.67 3.13
CA GLN A 115 -11.78 -9.50 2.28
C GLN A 115 -10.47 -9.53 1.49
N MET A 116 -9.35 -9.96 2.09
CA MET A 116 -8.06 -10.08 1.39
C MET A 116 -8.12 -11.12 0.27
N ILE A 117 -8.73 -12.28 0.52
CA ILE A 117 -8.94 -13.32 -0.52
C ILE A 117 -9.82 -12.78 -1.65
N ALA A 118 -10.96 -12.17 -1.32
CA ALA A 118 -11.84 -11.58 -2.31
C ALA A 118 -11.17 -10.46 -3.13
N LEU A 119 -10.32 -9.65 -2.50
CA LEU A 119 -9.55 -8.61 -3.20
C LEU A 119 -8.50 -9.19 -4.15
N ALA A 120 -7.89 -10.33 -3.82
CA ALA A 120 -7.00 -11.03 -4.73
C ALA A 120 -7.77 -11.47 -5.99
N GLU A 121 -8.92 -12.14 -5.84
CA GLU A 121 -9.78 -12.56 -6.97
C GLU A 121 -10.30 -11.36 -7.80
N ILE A 122 -10.66 -10.26 -7.12
CA ILE A 122 -11.08 -9.02 -7.76
C ILE A 122 -9.92 -8.42 -8.58
N SER A 123 -8.71 -8.41 -8.05
CA SER A 123 -7.55 -7.87 -8.76
C SER A 123 -7.21 -8.69 -10.01
N ASP A 124 -7.27 -10.01 -9.91
CA ASP A 124 -7.07 -10.91 -11.04
C ASP A 124 -8.05 -10.61 -12.17
N LYS A 125 -9.30 -10.39 -11.81
CA LYS A 125 -10.38 -10.17 -12.78
C LYS A 125 -10.38 -8.76 -13.39
N PHE A 126 -10.06 -7.72 -12.61
CA PHE A 126 -10.32 -6.34 -12.99
C PHE A 126 -9.07 -5.46 -13.14
N SER A 127 -7.90 -5.87 -12.59
CA SER A 127 -6.70 -5.02 -12.51
C SER A 127 -5.40 -5.75 -12.84
N PHE A 128 -5.43 -6.73 -13.73
CA PHE A 128 -4.25 -7.49 -14.18
C PHE A 128 -3.45 -8.11 -13.02
N SER A 129 -4.14 -8.64 -12.01
CA SER A 129 -3.56 -9.25 -10.81
C SER A 129 -2.69 -8.28 -9.99
N GLU A 130 -2.94 -6.97 -10.09
CA GLU A 130 -2.17 -5.96 -9.41
C GLU A 130 -3.01 -5.22 -8.35
N ILE A 131 -2.51 -5.24 -7.10
CA ILE A 131 -2.98 -4.44 -5.97
C ILE A 131 -1.80 -3.67 -5.40
N ARG A 132 -2.02 -2.40 -5.05
CA ARG A 132 -1.02 -1.57 -4.35
C ARG A 132 -1.57 -1.10 -3.01
N VAL A 133 -0.68 -1.01 -2.02
CA VAL A 133 -0.98 -0.39 -0.72
C VAL A 133 -0.61 1.08 -0.79
N THR A 134 -1.45 1.95 -0.23
CA THR A 134 -1.15 3.38 -0.14
C THR A 134 -0.60 3.74 1.24
N HIS A 135 0.13 4.86 1.33
CA HIS A 135 0.56 5.43 2.61
C HIS A 135 -0.62 5.96 3.45
N GLU A 136 -1.79 6.05 2.86
CA GLU A 136 -3.04 6.46 3.51
C GLU A 136 -3.83 5.28 4.06
N GLN A 137 -3.23 4.11 4.24
CA GLN A 137 -3.89 2.89 4.74
C GLN A 137 -5.09 2.46 3.88
N ASN A 138 -4.98 2.60 2.58
CA ASN A 138 -5.97 2.16 1.59
C ASN A 138 -5.32 1.23 0.56
N LEU A 139 -6.12 0.63 -0.30
CA LEU A 139 -5.65 -0.19 -1.42
C LEU A 139 -5.97 0.47 -2.75
N VAL A 140 -5.22 0.10 -3.79
CA VAL A 140 -5.41 0.60 -5.16
C VAL A 140 -5.42 -0.55 -6.14
N LEU A 141 -6.41 -0.56 -7.03
CA LEU A 141 -6.44 -1.33 -8.26
C LEU A 141 -6.03 -0.37 -9.41
N PRO A 142 -4.80 -0.46 -9.92
CA PRO A 142 -4.27 0.60 -10.76
C PRO A 142 -4.77 0.59 -12.22
N HIS A 143 -5.34 -0.51 -12.71
CA HIS A 143 -5.55 -0.72 -14.14
C HIS A 143 -6.95 -1.22 -14.50
N VAL A 144 -7.99 -0.59 -13.98
CA VAL A 144 -9.37 -1.02 -14.19
C VAL A 144 -9.93 -0.45 -15.49
N SER A 145 -10.46 -1.30 -16.36
CA SER A 145 -11.18 -0.83 -17.56
C SER A 145 -12.45 -0.06 -17.18
N ASN A 146 -12.67 1.10 -17.79
CA ASN A 146 -13.83 1.94 -17.49
C ASN A 146 -15.16 1.21 -17.62
N LYS A 147 -15.30 0.33 -18.61
CA LYS A 147 -16.54 -0.45 -18.83
C LYS A 147 -16.86 -1.40 -17.67
N GLU A 148 -15.86 -1.83 -16.91
CA GLU A 148 -16.00 -2.79 -15.82
C GLU A 148 -16.26 -2.12 -14.45
N LEU A 149 -16.20 -0.80 -14.34
CA LEU A 149 -16.31 -0.10 -13.07
C LEU A 149 -17.62 -0.40 -12.31
N PHE A 150 -18.73 -0.59 -13.01
CA PHE A 150 -19.99 -0.94 -12.35
C PHE A 150 -19.98 -2.36 -11.81
N ASN A 151 -19.42 -3.31 -12.56
CA ASN A 151 -19.26 -4.69 -12.12
C ASN A 151 -18.31 -4.80 -10.92
N LEU A 152 -17.19 -4.08 -10.98
CA LEU A 152 -16.24 -3.98 -9.87
C LEU A 152 -16.89 -3.40 -8.62
N TRP A 153 -17.61 -2.27 -8.75
CA TRP A 153 -18.32 -1.66 -7.63
C TRP A 153 -19.28 -2.63 -6.93
N ASN A 154 -20.04 -3.43 -7.70
CA ASN A 154 -20.93 -4.44 -7.14
C ASN A 154 -20.17 -5.51 -6.36
N GLN A 155 -19.03 -5.98 -6.87
CA GLN A 155 -18.18 -6.96 -6.16
C GLN A 155 -17.61 -6.36 -4.85
N LEU A 156 -17.11 -5.13 -4.90
CA LEU A 156 -16.62 -4.43 -3.71
C LEU A 156 -17.75 -4.19 -2.68
N LYS A 157 -18.97 -3.89 -3.14
CA LYS A 157 -20.13 -3.67 -2.27
C LYS A 157 -20.50 -4.95 -1.50
N ILE A 158 -20.48 -6.12 -2.14
CA ILE A 158 -20.71 -7.42 -1.49
C ILE A 158 -19.71 -7.66 -0.35
N GLN A 159 -18.46 -7.21 -0.52
CA GLN A 159 -17.40 -7.35 0.47
C GLN A 159 -17.36 -6.21 1.51
N ASN A 160 -18.29 -5.25 1.47
CA ASN A 160 -18.27 -4.02 2.27
C ASN A 160 -16.99 -3.18 2.07
N LEU A 161 -16.47 -3.13 0.84
CA LEU A 161 -15.25 -2.42 0.43
C LEU A 161 -15.55 -1.25 -0.53
N ALA A 162 -16.82 -0.89 -0.73
CA ALA A 162 -17.23 0.19 -1.62
C ALA A 162 -17.55 1.51 -0.87
N THR A 163 -16.91 1.77 0.26
CA THR A 163 -17.15 3.01 1.03
C THR A 163 -16.66 4.22 0.25
N PRO A 164 -17.51 5.22 -0.05
CA PRO A 164 -17.16 6.40 -0.84
C PRO A 164 -16.64 7.53 0.05
N ASN A 165 -15.46 7.38 0.64
CA ASN A 165 -14.94 8.33 1.62
C ASN A 165 -13.51 8.82 1.39
N LEU A 166 -12.88 8.47 0.28
CA LEU A 166 -11.50 8.89 0.00
C LEU A 166 -11.39 10.41 -0.09
N GLY A 167 -10.38 10.95 0.61
CA GLY A 167 -10.16 12.38 0.71
C GLY A 167 -11.18 13.14 1.59
N LEU A 168 -12.09 12.44 2.26
CA LEU A 168 -13.00 13.03 3.23
C LEU A 168 -12.47 12.89 4.67
N ILE A 169 -13.10 13.57 5.63
CA ILE A 169 -12.71 13.50 7.05
C ILE A 169 -12.69 12.06 7.59
N THR A 170 -13.52 11.18 7.04
CA THR A 170 -13.60 9.77 7.40
C THR A 170 -12.50 8.91 6.80
N ASP A 171 -11.65 9.49 5.95
CA ASP A 171 -10.44 8.86 5.41
C ASP A 171 -9.17 9.17 6.23
N THR A 172 -9.34 9.60 7.47
CA THR A 172 -8.23 9.94 8.37
C THR A 172 -7.34 8.72 8.65
N ILE A 173 -6.02 8.91 8.50
CA ILE A 173 -5.01 7.92 8.86
C ILE A 173 -4.95 7.82 10.39
N CYS A 174 -4.91 6.60 10.91
CA CYS A 174 -4.81 6.35 12.33
C CYS A 174 -3.66 5.40 12.64
N CYS A 175 -2.83 5.78 13.60
CA CYS A 175 -1.83 4.86 14.16
C CYS A 175 -2.53 3.85 15.07
N PRO A 176 -2.29 2.52 14.91
CA PRO A 176 -2.90 1.50 15.79
C PRO A 176 -2.36 1.56 17.22
N GLY A 177 -1.35 2.41 17.50
CA GLY A 177 -0.82 2.60 18.82
C GLY A 177 0.04 1.44 19.30
N MET A 178 -0.04 1.17 20.60
CA MET A 178 0.85 0.21 21.27
C MET A 178 0.56 -1.26 20.97
N ASP A 179 -0.52 -1.59 20.30
CA ASP A 179 -0.87 -2.97 19.95
C ASP A 179 0.11 -3.55 18.91
N TYR A 180 0.75 -2.67 18.12
CA TYR A 180 1.67 -3.05 17.03
C TYR A 180 3.01 -2.28 17.02
N CYS A 181 3.22 -1.40 17.99
CA CYS A 181 4.47 -0.62 18.09
C CYS A 181 5.45 -1.17 19.12
#